data_69c3667d7bad74ee22fd541ca5d6ad8f
#
_entry.id   69c3667d7bad74ee22fd541ca5d6ad8f
#
_cell.length_a   1.000
_cell.length_b   1.000
_cell.length_c   1.000
_cell.angle_alpha   90.00
_cell.angle_beta   90.00
_cell.angle_gamma   90.00
#
_symmetry.space_group_name_H-M   'P 1'
#
loop_
_entity.id
_entity.type
_entity.pdbx_description
1 polymer ?
#
loop_
_entity_poly.entity_id
_entity_poly.type
_entity_poly.pdbx_seq_one_letter_code
_entity_poly.pdbx_strand_id
1 'polypeptide(L)'
;MADHEPTAADMFERAGRALNPTDDWRARLAHDLGINPNSVRQLVTGHLTVRNDHIESVLRLVEQRVTDLARVERELRAWLDRHQDPGQA
;
A
#
# COMPACT_ATOMS: atom_id res chain seq x y z
N MET A 1 2.89 -26.50 14.43
CA MET A 1 2.77 -25.23 14.03
C MET A 1 2.04 -25.08 12.76
N ALA A 2 0.95 -24.58 12.83
CA ALA A 2 0.16 -24.49 11.66
C ALA A 2 0.57 -23.26 10.91
N ASP A 3 1.08 -23.44 9.78
CA ASP A 3 1.34 -22.35 8.95
C ASP A 3 0.05 -21.86 8.42
N HIS A 4 -0.45 -20.85 9.06
CA HIS A 4 -1.74 -20.31 8.69
C HIS A 4 -1.54 -19.38 7.49
N GLU A 5 -2.05 -19.80 6.36
CA GLU A 5 -2.00 -18.97 5.18
C GLU A 5 -2.93 -17.78 5.37
N PRO A 6 -2.50 -16.55 5.10
CA PRO A 6 -3.36 -15.39 5.27
C PRO A 6 -4.56 -15.46 4.33
N THR A 7 -5.69 -15.02 4.85
CA THR A 7 -6.91 -14.96 4.04
C THR A 7 -6.84 -13.79 3.07
N ALA A 8 -7.76 -13.76 2.09
CA ALA A 8 -7.84 -12.62 1.19
C ALA A 8 -8.12 -11.33 1.96
N ALA A 9 -8.95 -11.38 3.00
CA ALA A 9 -9.23 -10.21 3.83
C ALA A 9 -7.96 -9.74 4.53
N ASP A 10 -7.15 -10.67 5.06
CA ASP A 10 -5.88 -10.33 5.69
C ASP A 10 -4.95 -9.63 4.71
N MET A 11 -4.85 -10.13 3.49
CA MET A 11 -3.98 -9.54 2.48
C MET A 11 -4.49 -8.18 2.05
N PHE A 12 -5.80 -8.02 1.93
CA PHE A 12 -6.41 -6.74 1.57
C PHE A 12 -6.10 -5.69 2.64
N GLU A 13 -6.27 -6.06 3.91
CA GLU A 13 -5.98 -5.15 5.02
C GLU A 13 -4.49 -4.81 5.08
N ARG A 14 -3.64 -5.81 4.91
CA ARG A 14 -2.20 -5.61 4.94
C ARG A 14 -1.76 -4.62 3.87
N ALA A 15 -2.31 -4.77 2.66
CA ALA A 15 -2.00 -3.85 1.57
C ALA A 15 -2.48 -2.44 1.88
N GLY A 16 -3.70 -2.31 2.40
CA GLY A 16 -4.25 -1.00 2.73
C GLY A 16 -3.43 -0.27 3.78
N ARG A 17 -3.01 -0.99 4.82
CA ARG A 17 -2.19 -0.40 5.88
C ARG A 17 -0.80 -0.03 5.38
N ALA A 18 -0.24 -0.84 4.48
CA ALA A 18 1.08 -0.54 3.92
C ALA A 18 1.03 0.69 3.02
N LEU A 19 -0.05 0.84 2.25
CA LEU A 19 -0.20 1.99 1.37
C LEU A 19 -0.43 3.28 2.16
N ASN A 20 -1.14 3.19 3.29
CA ASN A 20 -1.49 4.37 4.11
C ASN A 20 -1.34 3.99 5.59
N PRO A 21 -0.13 4.07 6.13
CA PRO A 21 0.10 3.64 7.51
C PRO A 21 -0.37 4.69 8.52
N THR A 22 -1.65 4.99 8.51
CA THR A 22 -2.28 5.98 9.37
C THR A 22 -3.60 5.41 9.88
N ASP A 23 -4.19 6.07 10.87
CA ASP A 23 -5.44 5.60 11.45
C ASP A 23 -6.60 5.67 10.47
N ASP A 24 -6.54 6.54 9.48
CA ASP A 24 -7.60 6.69 8.48
C ASP A 24 -7.32 5.92 7.19
N TRP A 25 -6.53 4.85 7.28
CA TRP A 25 -6.12 4.10 6.09
C TRP A 25 -7.32 3.55 5.31
N ARG A 26 -8.41 3.20 6.00
CA ARG A 26 -9.59 2.66 5.32
C ARG A 26 -10.23 3.70 4.41
N ALA A 27 -10.35 4.92 4.90
CA ALA A 27 -10.93 6.00 4.11
C ALA A 27 -10.05 6.34 2.91
N ARG A 28 -8.74 6.35 3.12
CA ARG A 28 -7.81 6.64 2.04
C ARG A 28 -7.80 5.53 1.00
N LEU A 29 -7.83 4.28 1.46
CA LEU A 29 -7.89 3.15 0.52
C LEU A 29 -9.19 3.20 -0.28
N ALA A 30 -10.30 3.50 0.37
CA ALA A 30 -11.59 3.60 -0.32
C ALA A 30 -11.54 4.68 -1.38
N HIS A 31 -10.95 5.82 -1.07
CA HIS A 31 -10.80 6.90 -2.04
C HIS A 31 -9.98 6.43 -3.25
N ASP A 32 -8.86 5.78 -2.98
CA ASP A 32 -7.96 5.32 -4.05
C ASP A 32 -8.60 4.24 -4.92
N LEU A 33 -9.44 3.41 -4.32
CA LEU A 33 -10.15 2.35 -5.04
C LEU A 33 -11.44 2.84 -5.70
N GLY A 34 -11.91 4.04 -5.32
CA GLY A 34 -13.16 4.56 -5.83
C GLY A 34 -14.38 3.87 -5.28
N ILE A 35 -14.32 3.38 -4.04
CA ILE A 35 -15.44 2.69 -3.40
C ILE A 35 -15.78 3.40 -2.08
N ASN A 36 -16.90 2.99 -1.50
CA ASN A 36 -17.38 3.57 -0.25
C ASN A 36 -16.50 3.10 0.91
N PRO A 37 -16.11 3.99 1.85
CA PRO A 37 -15.32 3.58 3.02
C PRO A 37 -15.98 2.47 3.83
N ASN A 38 -17.31 2.45 3.90
CA ASN A 38 -18.01 1.39 4.60
C ASN A 38 -17.78 0.04 3.93
N SER A 39 -17.65 0.04 2.61
CA SER A 39 -17.34 -1.20 1.88
C SER A 39 -15.97 -1.75 2.26
N VAL A 40 -14.98 -0.87 2.41
CA VAL A 40 -13.66 -1.29 2.86
C VAL A 40 -13.75 -1.93 4.23
N ARG A 41 -14.49 -1.30 5.15
CA ARG A 41 -14.64 -1.85 6.49
C ARG A 41 -15.29 -3.23 6.44
N GLN A 42 -16.32 -3.39 5.61
CA GLN A 42 -17.02 -4.67 5.50
C GLN A 42 -16.16 -5.75 4.89
N LEU A 43 -15.29 -5.40 3.95
CA LEU A 43 -14.33 -6.35 3.38
C LEU A 43 -13.32 -6.81 4.43
N VAL A 44 -12.84 -5.88 5.25
CA VAL A 44 -11.86 -6.20 6.27
C VAL A 44 -12.45 -7.04 7.39
N THR A 45 -13.71 -6.76 7.78
CA THR A 45 -14.35 -7.49 8.88
C THR A 45 -15.00 -8.81 8.44
N GLY A 46 -15.05 -9.09 7.15
CA GLY A 46 -15.63 -10.32 6.67
C GLY A 46 -17.11 -10.26 6.35
N HIS A 47 -17.74 -9.09 6.50
CA HIS A 47 -19.16 -8.94 6.13
C HIS A 47 -19.36 -8.99 4.63
N LEU A 48 -18.34 -8.59 3.87
CA LEU A 48 -18.30 -8.79 2.43
C LEU A 48 -17.11 -9.66 2.10
N THR A 49 -17.27 -10.48 1.07
CA THR A 49 -16.19 -11.38 0.65
C THR A 49 -15.19 -10.62 -0.19
N VAL A 50 -13.90 -10.71 0.19
CA VAL A 50 -12.82 -10.17 -0.63
C VAL A 50 -12.56 -11.15 -1.76
N ARG A 51 -12.66 -10.67 -2.98
CA ARG A 51 -12.48 -11.49 -4.17
C ARG A 51 -11.18 -11.11 -4.87
N ASN A 52 -10.82 -11.91 -5.87
CA ASN A 52 -9.57 -11.71 -6.59
C ASN A 52 -9.49 -10.32 -7.20
N ASP A 53 -10.61 -9.78 -7.70
CA ASP A 53 -10.58 -8.44 -8.30
C ASP A 53 -10.27 -7.36 -7.26
N HIS A 54 -10.69 -7.56 -6.00
CA HIS A 54 -10.29 -6.64 -4.94
C HIS A 54 -8.79 -6.70 -4.71
N ILE A 55 -8.24 -7.91 -4.68
CA ILE A 55 -6.80 -8.11 -4.49
C ILE A 55 -6.04 -7.49 -5.66
N GLU A 56 -6.51 -7.70 -6.87
CA GLU A 56 -5.87 -7.13 -8.06
C GLU A 56 -5.88 -5.60 -8.03
N SER A 57 -6.97 -5.02 -7.52
CA SER A 57 -7.06 -3.57 -7.44
C SER A 57 -6.04 -3.00 -6.46
N VAL A 58 -5.89 -3.61 -5.27
CA VAL A 58 -4.89 -3.12 -4.32
C VAL A 58 -3.48 -3.44 -4.81
N LEU A 59 -3.30 -4.54 -5.53
CA LEU A 59 -2.00 -4.85 -6.12
C LEU A 59 -1.55 -3.74 -7.08
N ARG A 60 -2.47 -3.25 -7.91
CA ARG A 60 -2.14 -2.16 -8.83
C ARG A 60 -1.72 -0.90 -8.08
N LEU A 61 -2.38 -0.60 -6.96
CA LEU A 61 -1.99 0.54 -6.14
C LEU A 61 -0.60 0.35 -5.55
N VAL A 62 -0.30 -0.85 -5.08
CA VAL A 62 1.02 -1.17 -4.54
C VAL A 62 2.09 -1.05 -5.63
N GLU A 63 1.81 -1.60 -6.80
CA GLU A 63 2.76 -1.53 -7.92
C GLU A 63 3.04 -0.08 -8.33
N GLN A 64 2.01 0.75 -8.34
CA GLN A 64 2.18 2.17 -8.64
C GLN A 64 3.05 2.84 -7.59
N ARG A 65 2.83 2.51 -6.32
CA ARG A 65 3.62 3.09 -5.24
C ARG A 65 5.07 2.63 -5.32
N VAL A 66 5.31 1.37 -5.64
CA VAL A 66 6.67 0.86 -5.82
C VAL A 66 7.39 1.61 -6.94
N THR A 67 6.71 1.82 -8.05
CA THR A 67 7.27 2.56 -9.19
C THR A 67 7.62 4.00 -8.79
N ASP A 68 6.69 4.67 -8.09
CA ASP A 68 6.90 6.05 -7.67
C ASP A 68 8.06 6.16 -6.69
N LEU A 69 8.13 5.23 -5.74
CA LEU A 69 9.20 5.26 -4.74
C LEU A 69 10.55 4.96 -5.38
N ALA A 70 10.59 4.06 -6.35
CA ALA A 70 11.83 3.76 -7.06
C ALA A 70 12.34 5.00 -7.80
N ARG A 71 11.42 5.78 -8.38
CA ARG A 71 11.79 7.02 -9.07
C ARG A 71 12.37 8.01 -8.08
N VAL A 72 11.70 8.21 -6.94
CA VAL A 72 12.17 9.15 -5.93
C VAL A 72 13.51 8.70 -5.36
N GLU A 73 13.68 7.40 -5.17
CA GLU A 73 14.97 6.88 -4.70
C GLU A 73 16.10 7.28 -5.65
N ARG A 74 15.87 7.11 -6.96
CA ARG A 74 16.90 7.49 -7.94
C ARG A 74 17.18 8.98 -7.91
N GLU A 75 16.12 9.78 -7.74
CA GLU A 75 16.27 11.24 -7.67
C GLU A 75 17.05 11.66 -6.44
N LEU A 76 16.79 11.00 -5.30
CA LEU A 76 17.52 11.30 -4.08
C LEU A 76 19.00 10.93 -4.21
N ARG A 77 19.29 9.78 -4.79
CA ARG A 77 20.69 9.38 -4.99
C ARG A 77 21.40 10.36 -5.93
N ALA A 78 20.73 10.76 -7.00
CA ALA A 78 21.32 11.73 -7.93
C ALA A 78 21.56 13.07 -7.26
N TRP A 79 20.62 13.49 -6.41
CA TRP A 79 20.78 14.75 -5.69
C TRP A 79 21.98 14.68 -4.75
N LEU A 80 22.11 13.59 -4.00
CA LEU A 80 23.25 13.43 -3.09
C LEU A 80 24.57 13.42 -3.84
N ASP A 81 24.62 12.76 -5.01
CA ASP A 81 25.84 12.73 -5.80
C ASP A 81 26.25 14.12 -6.25
N ARG A 82 25.29 14.96 -6.60
CA ARG A 82 25.60 16.34 -7.06
C ARG A 82 25.91 17.28 -5.89
N HIS A 83 25.47 16.94 -4.69
CA HIS A 83 25.60 17.82 -3.53
C HIS A 83 26.47 17.23 -2.43
N GLN A 84 27.37 16.34 -2.81
CA GLN A 84 28.29 15.80 -1.85
C GLN A 84 29.19 16.88 -1.33
N ASP A 85 29.29 16.96 -0.01
CA ASP A 85 30.13 17.94 0.63
C ASP A 85 31.47 17.28 0.95
N PRO A 86 32.57 17.68 0.31
CA PRO A 86 33.87 17.08 0.59
C PRO A 86 34.29 17.27 2.05
N GLY A 87 33.76 18.27 2.73
CA GLY A 87 34.08 18.48 4.12
C GLY A 87 33.46 17.51 5.08
N GLN A 88 32.53 16.70 4.59
CA GLN A 88 31.86 15.71 5.42
C GLN A 88 32.50 14.35 5.36
N ALA A 89 33.58 14.22 4.73
CA ALA A 89 34.24 12.93 4.55
C ALA A 89 34.53 12.26 5.89
#